data_ca62ebe4def209d70ee7186e69d3f887
#
_entry.id   ca62ebe4def209d70ee7186e69d3f887
#
_cell.length_a   1.000
_cell.length_b   1.000
_cell.length_c   1.000
_cell.angle_alpha   90.00
_cell.angle_beta   90.00
_cell.angle_gamma   90.00
#
_symmetry.space_group_name_H-M   'P 1'
#
loop_
_entity.id
_entity.type
_entity.pdbx_description
1 polymer ?
#
loop_
_entity_poly.entity_id
_entity_poly.type
_entity_poly.pdbx_seq_one_letter_code
_entity_poly.pdbx_strand_id
1 'polypeptide(L)'
;DLKKRIELILHPIIFDECESELNNLTEEKYVVIVIPLLFETKNYLKLISQSLLIDCDEKLQLKRVIERDDISEAFARRIVTNQMSRKDKIKLADKVILNNSNFDNLRDQLENYYKVLLKEKNSA
;
A
#
# COMPACT_ATOMS: atom_id res chain seq x y z
N ASP A 1 -14.72 -21.78 5.02
CA ASP A 1 -13.46 -21.56 4.32
C ASP A 1 -12.35 -21.27 5.32
N LEU A 2 -11.30 -22.11 5.30
CA LEU A 2 -10.16 -22.03 6.24
C LEU A 2 -9.45 -20.65 6.17
N LYS A 3 -9.27 -20.10 4.98
CA LYS A 3 -8.67 -18.78 4.76
C LYS A 3 -9.42 -17.69 5.54
N LYS A 4 -10.74 -17.62 5.40
CA LYS A 4 -11.57 -16.63 6.10
C LYS A 4 -11.49 -16.78 7.62
N ARG A 5 -11.41 -18.00 8.13
CA ARG A 5 -11.26 -18.26 9.57
C ARG A 5 -9.92 -17.77 10.10
N ILE A 6 -8.85 -17.99 9.35
CA ILE A 6 -7.50 -17.50 9.70
C ILE A 6 -7.48 -15.97 9.67
N GLU A 7 -8.06 -15.36 8.63
CA GLU A 7 -8.15 -13.90 8.51
C GLU A 7 -8.92 -13.27 9.68
N LEU A 8 -10.04 -13.86 10.10
CA LEU A 8 -10.82 -13.38 11.25
C LEU A 8 -10.04 -13.41 12.57
N ILE A 9 -9.09 -14.33 12.73
CA ILE A 9 -8.24 -14.43 13.91
C ILE A 9 -7.06 -13.45 13.82
N LEU A 10 -6.38 -13.41 12.68
CA LEU A 10 -5.14 -12.66 12.51
C LEU A 10 -5.35 -11.16 12.32
N HIS A 11 -6.37 -10.73 11.59
CA HIS A 11 -6.56 -9.30 11.29
C HIS A 11 -6.70 -8.42 12.53
N PRO A 12 -7.50 -8.79 13.55
CA PRO A 12 -7.56 -8.00 14.79
C PRO A 12 -6.21 -7.93 15.51
N ILE A 13 -5.49 -9.04 15.59
CA ILE A 13 -4.18 -9.12 16.28
C ILE A 13 -3.16 -8.22 15.57
N ILE A 14 -3.07 -8.30 14.25
CA ILE A 14 -2.16 -7.47 13.44
C ILE A 14 -2.54 -5.99 13.56
N PHE A 15 -3.83 -5.68 13.57
CA PHE A 15 -4.29 -4.31 13.72
C PHE A 15 -3.92 -3.73 15.08
N ASP A 16 -4.18 -4.45 16.17
CA ASP A 16 -3.87 -4.03 17.53
C ASP A 16 -2.36 -3.83 17.74
N GLU A 17 -1.54 -4.71 17.15
CA GLU A 17 -0.08 -4.58 17.17
C GLU A 17 0.37 -3.32 16.39
N CYS A 18 -0.20 -3.08 15.22
CA CYS A 18 0.09 -1.89 14.44
C CYS A 18 -0.27 -0.60 15.21
N GLU A 19 -1.42 -0.56 15.84
CA GLU A 19 -1.86 0.58 16.66
C GLU A 19 -0.92 0.79 17.87
N SER A 20 -0.51 -0.29 18.52
CA SER A 20 0.44 -0.25 19.64
C SER A 20 1.79 0.30 19.21
N GLU A 21 2.35 -0.18 18.11
CA GLU A 21 3.62 0.33 17.56
C GLU A 21 3.52 1.82 17.22
N LEU A 22 2.44 2.27 16.59
CA LEU A 22 2.22 3.68 16.30
C LEU A 22 2.22 4.56 17.55
N ASN A 23 1.59 4.09 18.63
CA ASN A 23 1.54 4.81 19.90
C ASN A 23 2.93 4.95 20.55
N ASN A 24 3.87 4.05 20.23
CA ASN A 24 5.25 4.11 20.71
C ASN A 24 6.16 5.04 19.88
N LEU A 25 5.74 5.42 18.66
CA LEU A 25 6.52 6.24 17.71
C LEU A 25 6.12 7.72 17.73
N THR A 26 5.82 8.26 18.91
CA THR A 26 5.32 9.63 19.08
C THR A 26 6.32 10.74 18.73
N GLU A 27 7.60 10.44 18.82
CA GLU A 27 8.70 11.40 18.53
C GLU A 27 9.02 11.49 17.04
N GLU A 28 8.50 10.57 16.23
CA GLU A 28 8.80 10.54 14.80
C GLU A 28 7.99 11.58 14.03
N LYS A 29 8.64 12.23 13.08
CA LYS A 29 7.96 13.20 12.20
C LYS A 29 6.95 12.53 11.28
N TYR A 30 7.32 11.37 10.77
CA TYR A 30 6.51 10.53 9.88
C TYR A 30 6.73 9.07 10.18
N VAL A 31 5.66 8.32 10.17
CA VAL A 31 5.66 6.86 10.24
C VAL A 31 4.98 6.34 8.98
N VAL A 32 5.60 5.37 8.32
CA VAL A 32 5.05 4.73 7.13
C VAL A 32 4.56 3.33 7.51
N ILE A 33 3.29 3.06 7.22
CA ILE A 33 2.69 1.74 7.39
C ILE A 33 2.50 1.13 5.99
N VAL A 34 3.10 -0.02 5.75
CA VAL A 34 2.94 -0.74 4.48
C VAL A 34 1.77 -1.72 4.60
N ILE A 35 0.69 -1.43 3.89
CA ILE A 35 -0.55 -2.21 3.95
C ILE A 35 -0.91 -2.68 2.53
N PRO A 36 -0.76 -3.97 2.22
CA PRO A 36 -1.01 -4.49 0.87
C PRO A 36 -2.45 -4.31 0.36
N LEU A 37 -3.44 -4.35 1.25
CA LEU A 37 -4.88 -4.31 0.94
C LEU A 37 -5.58 -3.20 1.73
N LEU A 38 -5.02 -2.00 1.73
CA LEU A 38 -5.50 -0.87 2.53
C LEU A 38 -6.97 -0.54 2.28
N PHE A 39 -7.36 -0.41 1.02
CA PHE A 39 -8.70 0.01 0.63
C PHE A 39 -9.72 -1.13 0.68
N GLU A 40 -9.28 -2.36 0.54
CA GLU A 40 -10.11 -3.55 0.66
C GLU A 40 -10.50 -3.83 2.11
N THR A 41 -9.57 -3.68 3.04
CA THR A 41 -9.81 -3.94 4.47
C THR A 41 -10.39 -2.73 5.21
N LYS A 42 -10.08 -1.52 4.79
CA LYS A 42 -10.53 -0.22 5.33
C LYS A 42 -10.20 0.06 6.80
N ASN A 43 -9.94 -0.94 7.61
CA ASN A 43 -9.73 -0.78 9.05
C ASN A 43 -8.55 0.14 9.38
N TYR A 44 -7.49 0.09 8.58
CA TYR A 44 -6.29 0.90 8.78
C TYR A 44 -6.45 2.37 8.39
N LEU A 45 -7.53 2.74 7.67
CA LEU A 45 -7.77 4.12 7.26
C LEU A 45 -7.89 5.08 8.45
N LYS A 46 -8.36 4.59 9.59
CA LYS A 46 -8.45 5.38 10.83
C LYS A 46 -7.11 5.63 11.53
N LEU A 47 -6.07 4.87 11.19
CA LEU A 47 -4.73 5.01 11.76
C LEU A 47 -3.81 5.93 10.95
N ILE A 48 -4.20 6.31 9.76
CA ILE A 48 -3.37 7.07 8.83
C ILE A 48 -3.93 8.47 8.60
N SER A 49 -3.05 9.43 8.39
CA SER A 49 -3.42 10.78 7.97
C SER A 49 -3.45 10.94 6.45
N GLN A 50 -2.69 10.13 5.73
CA GLN A 50 -2.60 10.19 4.28
C GLN A 50 -2.24 8.83 3.70
N SER A 51 -2.81 8.50 2.56
CA SER A 51 -2.55 7.28 1.80
C SER A 51 -1.71 7.55 0.56
N LEU A 52 -0.68 6.73 0.35
CA LEU A 52 0.16 6.75 -0.84
C LEU A 52 -0.01 5.43 -1.60
N LEU A 53 -0.53 5.51 -2.81
CA LEU A 53 -0.61 4.36 -3.72
C LEU A 53 0.63 4.31 -4.62
N ILE A 54 1.32 3.18 -4.59
CA ILE A 54 2.33 2.86 -5.60
C ILE A 54 1.64 2.07 -6.70
N ASP A 55 1.41 2.73 -7.82
CA ASP A 55 0.66 2.21 -8.96
C ASP A 55 1.58 1.80 -10.11
N CYS A 56 1.14 0.88 -10.94
CA CYS A 56 1.78 0.58 -12.23
C CYS A 56 0.74 0.08 -13.23
N ASP A 57 1.12 0.08 -14.51
CA ASP A 57 0.27 -0.45 -15.56
C ASP A 57 -0.04 -1.93 -15.35
N GLU A 58 -1.26 -2.33 -15.63
CA GLU A 58 -1.77 -3.68 -15.37
C GLU A 58 -0.93 -4.77 -16.06
N LYS A 59 -0.51 -4.54 -17.30
CA LYS A 59 0.37 -5.46 -18.03
C LYS A 59 1.71 -5.65 -17.32
N LEU A 60 2.27 -4.56 -16.81
CA LEU A 60 3.52 -4.59 -16.06
C LEU A 60 3.34 -5.25 -14.69
N GLN A 61 2.22 -5.00 -14.04
CA GLN A 61 1.86 -5.65 -12.78
C GLN A 61 1.81 -7.17 -12.94
N LEU A 62 1.08 -7.66 -13.96
CA LEU A 62 0.99 -9.09 -14.26
C LEU A 62 2.37 -9.70 -14.53
N LYS A 63 3.17 -9.06 -15.39
CA LYS A 63 4.54 -9.51 -15.69
C LYS A 63 5.38 -9.65 -14.42
N ARG A 64 5.38 -8.63 -13.56
CA ARG A 64 6.14 -8.63 -12.30
C ARG A 64 5.69 -9.71 -11.32
N VAL A 65 4.38 -9.95 -11.21
CA VAL A 65 3.83 -11.00 -10.35
C VAL A 65 4.24 -12.38 -10.85
N ILE A 66 4.15 -12.63 -12.17
CA ILE A 66 4.56 -13.90 -12.79
C ILE A 66 6.04 -14.16 -12.52
N GLU A 67 6.90 -13.18 -12.78
CA GLU A 67 8.36 -13.30 -12.61
C GLU A 67 8.77 -13.48 -11.14
N ARG A 68 8.14 -12.75 -10.22
CA ARG A 68 8.45 -12.81 -8.78
C ARG A 68 8.07 -14.15 -8.15
N ASP A 69 6.87 -14.63 -8.46
CA ASP A 69 6.24 -15.77 -7.77
C ASP A 69 6.36 -17.07 -8.56
N ASP A 70 6.94 -17.02 -9.76
CA ASP A 70 7.09 -18.16 -10.69
C ASP A 70 5.75 -18.92 -10.91
N ILE A 71 4.72 -18.16 -11.24
CA ILE A 71 3.35 -18.68 -11.40
C ILE A 71 2.84 -18.50 -12.83
N SER A 72 1.79 -19.23 -13.19
CA SER A 72 1.13 -19.08 -14.49
C SER A 72 0.43 -17.73 -14.63
N GLU A 73 0.29 -17.26 -15.87
CA GLU A 73 -0.46 -16.03 -16.16
C GLU A 73 -1.90 -16.10 -15.68
N ALA A 74 -2.55 -17.25 -15.84
CA ALA A 74 -3.93 -17.46 -15.39
C ALA A 74 -4.05 -17.30 -13.85
N PHE A 75 -3.06 -17.76 -13.11
CA PHE A 75 -3.03 -17.60 -11.65
C PHE A 75 -2.73 -16.16 -11.24
N ALA A 76 -1.78 -15.52 -11.90
CA ALA A 76 -1.46 -14.10 -11.69
C ALA A 76 -2.66 -13.19 -11.94
N ARG A 77 -3.42 -13.43 -13.03
CA ARG A 77 -4.66 -12.70 -13.31
C ARG A 77 -5.68 -12.85 -12.19
N ARG A 78 -5.86 -14.04 -11.64
CA ARG A 78 -6.78 -14.26 -10.49
C ARG A 78 -6.33 -13.47 -9.24
N ILE A 79 -5.04 -13.39 -8.97
CA ILE A 79 -4.51 -12.58 -7.85
C ILE A 79 -4.86 -11.11 -8.06
N VAL A 80 -4.60 -10.57 -9.25
CA VAL A 80 -4.84 -9.15 -9.56
C VAL A 80 -6.35 -8.83 -9.54
N THR A 81 -7.19 -9.67 -10.13
CA THR A 81 -8.65 -9.45 -10.20
C THR A 81 -9.37 -9.61 -8.86
N ASN A 82 -8.78 -10.32 -7.90
CA ASN A 82 -9.31 -10.43 -6.55
C ASN A 82 -9.07 -9.20 -5.68
N GLN A 83 -8.25 -8.26 -6.13
CA GLN A 83 -8.04 -6.98 -5.48
C GLN A 83 -9.04 -5.95 -6.00
N MET A 84 -9.18 -4.83 -5.27
CA MET A 84 -9.89 -3.66 -5.77
C MET A 84 -9.32 -3.22 -7.13
N SER A 85 -10.17 -2.74 -8.03
CA SER A 85 -9.74 -2.28 -9.34
C SER A 85 -8.69 -1.16 -9.24
N ARG A 86 -7.74 -1.11 -10.16
CA ARG A 86 -6.75 -0.03 -10.26
C ARG A 86 -7.41 1.35 -10.26
N LYS A 87 -8.47 1.51 -11.05
CA LYS A 87 -9.23 2.76 -11.16
C LYS A 87 -9.81 3.22 -9.81
N ASP A 88 -10.33 2.29 -9.03
CA ASP A 88 -10.92 2.62 -7.73
C ASP A 88 -9.85 2.93 -6.70
N LYS A 89 -8.73 2.21 -6.69
CA LYS A 89 -7.58 2.52 -5.83
C LYS A 89 -7.03 3.93 -6.09
N ILE A 90 -6.88 4.31 -7.37
CA ILE A 90 -6.42 5.66 -7.76
C ILE A 90 -7.37 6.74 -7.26
N LYS A 91 -8.68 6.50 -7.30
CA LYS A 91 -9.67 7.47 -6.79
C LYS A 91 -9.66 7.63 -5.28
N LEU A 92 -9.33 6.57 -4.55
CA LEU A 92 -9.35 6.56 -3.08
C LEU A 92 -8.05 7.06 -2.46
N ALA A 93 -6.94 6.96 -3.18
CA ALA A 93 -5.63 7.35 -2.66
C ALA A 93 -5.45 8.87 -2.66
N ASP A 94 -4.89 9.41 -1.58
CA ASP A 94 -4.56 10.83 -1.48
C ASP A 94 -3.41 11.22 -2.42
N LYS A 95 -2.47 10.29 -2.60
CA LYS A 95 -1.33 10.45 -3.51
C LYS A 95 -1.09 9.18 -4.30
N VAL A 96 -0.73 9.34 -5.57
CA VAL A 96 -0.34 8.22 -6.45
C VAL A 96 1.05 8.47 -6.99
N ILE A 97 1.91 7.45 -6.92
CA ILE A 97 3.22 7.41 -7.54
C ILE A 97 3.25 6.27 -8.54
N LEU A 98 3.69 6.55 -9.75
CA LEU A 98 3.71 5.58 -10.85
C LEU A 98 5.05 4.84 -10.90
N ASN A 99 5.01 3.53 -10.69
CA ASN A 99 6.16 2.63 -10.72
C ASN A 99 6.23 1.85 -12.05
N ASN A 100 6.27 2.57 -13.18
CA ASN A 100 6.36 1.99 -14.52
C ASN A 100 7.78 1.90 -15.07
N SER A 101 8.76 2.45 -14.36
CA SER A 101 10.13 2.54 -14.81
C SER A 101 11.07 1.75 -13.87
N ASN A 102 12.29 2.21 -13.70
CA ASN A 102 13.31 1.60 -12.85
C ASN A 102 13.21 2.08 -11.40
N PHE A 103 14.06 1.50 -10.55
CA PHE A 103 14.12 1.82 -9.13
C PHE A 103 14.56 3.27 -8.86
N ASP A 104 15.48 3.81 -9.65
CA ASP A 104 15.95 5.18 -9.46
C ASP A 104 14.82 6.20 -9.70
N ASN A 105 14.02 6.00 -10.74
CA ASN A 105 12.85 6.84 -10.98
C ASN A 105 11.82 6.76 -9.84
N LEU A 106 11.57 5.57 -9.29
CA LEU A 106 10.68 5.41 -8.14
C LEU A 106 11.23 6.15 -6.92
N ARG A 107 12.53 6.04 -6.65
CA ARG A 107 13.21 6.73 -5.55
C ARG A 107 13.07 8.22 -5.68
N ASP A 108 13.37 8.79 -6.84
CA ASP A 108 13.26 10.23 -7.09
C ASP A 108 11.85 10.77 -6.84
N GLN A 109 10.81 10.03 -7.27
CA GLN A 109 9.43 10.39 -7.01
C GLN A 109 9.10 10.36 -5.50
N LEU A 110 9.58 9.35 -4.77
CA LEU A 110 9.39 9.23 -3.33
C LEU A 110 10.12 10.33 -2.56
N GLU A 111 11.35 10.65 -2.93
CA GLU A 111 12.11 11.74 -2.33
C GLU A 111 11.44 13.11 -2.53
N ASN A 112 10.92 13.35 -3.73
CA ASN A 112 10.17 14.59 -4.01
C ASN A 112 8.88 14.66 -3.20
N TYR A 113 8.16 13.56 -3.07
CA TYR A 113 6.97 13.49 -2.23
C TYR A 113 7.30 13.73 -0.75
N TYR A 114 8.36 13.13 -0.24
CA TYR A 114 8.82 13.35 1.13
C TYR A 114 9.17 14.81 1.41
N LYS A 115 9.85 15.48 0.47
CA LYS A 115 10.14 16.92 0.59
C LYS A 115 8.87 17.78 0.68
N VAL A 116 7.81 17.41 -0.05
CA VAL A 116 6.50 18.09 0.03
C VAL A 116 5.89 17.90 1.41
N LEU A 117 5.85 16.66 1.92
CA LEU A 117 5.34 16.37 3.27
C LEU A 117 6.06 17.17 4.36
N LEU A 118 7.39 17.27 4.27
CA LEU A 118 8.17 18.05 5.23
C LEU A 118 7.80 19.55 5.22
N LYS A 119 7.53 20.11 4.05
CA LYS A 119 7.10 21.52 3.92
C LYS A 119 5.71 21.75 4.49
N GLU A 120 4.76 20.86 4.21
CA GLU A 120 3.39 20.95 4.73
C GLU A 120 3.37 20.93 6.26
N LYS A 121 4.15 20.08 6.89
CA LYS A 121 4.25 20.02 8.36
C LYS A 121 4.88 21.29 8.96
N ASN A 122 5.85 21.88 8.28
CA ASN A 122 6.52 23.11 8.77
C ASN A 122 5.67 24.37 8.56
N SER A 123 4.63 24.30 7.74
CA SER A 123 3.72 25.42 7.43
C SER A 123 2.42 25.38 8.25
N ALA A 124 2.22 24.32 9.02
CA ALA A 124 1.02 24.13 9.84
C ALA A 124 1.17 24.73 11.25
#